data_eeddf5e19ef9b879765f003857c5704d
#
_entry.id   eeddf5e19ef9b879765f003857c5704d
#
_cell.length_a   1.000
_cell.length_b   1.000
_cell.length_c   1.000
_cell.angle_alpha   90.00
_cell.angle_beta   90.00
_cell.angle_gamma   90.00
#
_symmetry.space_group_name_H-M   'P 1'
#
loop_
_entity.id
_entity.type
_entity.pdbx_description
1 polymer ?
#
loop_
_entity_poly.entity_id
_entity_poly.type
_entity_poly.pdbx_seq_one_letter_code
_entity_poly.pdbx_strand_id
1 'polypeptide(L)'
;MGYNQIDCFKIHLTILRVLGVWPEENPSICYIYFSRIFVFIFTVLYVIIYTMNFYFLPQQLEIFAEELIFYFTNVGALSKALAFIFLRDKVKKMLDMLESEMFQTDNLEEVKLIEKAKEKSLFYWKITFGLSVSANTVNVFLPFVLHLIFSIKLEFPVCRYSFIPEQYEAIFLYPAYLYQSIGITSHMLYNVNIDTFLLGVMFLAMAQLDILDRKLRKVTDVCVNVDAPRGSIDKMIDDQNAVLEINKCIKHYDAVCEYCKLIQEAFSEILFVLFSSGSCKICMCLFRFTMPAETQYFVFLTLYIVVMTLQVMVPCWFGSRLIEKSSQITFAVYDCDWTPRCRRFKSNLRLLVERANRPIIIKGGKMFLLSLATFTAIMNSSYSFFALLRNVQTR
;
A
#
# COMPACT_ATOMS: atom_id res chain seq x y z
N MET A 1 27.67 13.12 -1.40
CA MET A 1 26.29 13.58 -1.64
C MET A 1 25.37 12.46 -1.22
N GLY A 2 24.57 12.64 -0.18
CA GLY A 2 23.63 11.62 0.27
C GLY A 2 22.60 11.30 -0.83
N TYR A 3 22.36 10.03 -1.06
CA TYR A 3 21.40 9.55 -2.05
C TYR A 3 19.98 9.67 -1.48
N ASN A 4 19.15 10.54 -2.07
CA ASN A 4 17.79 10.78 -1.53
C ASN A 4 16.85 9.63 -1.90
N GLN A 5 16.48 8.81 -0.91
CA GLN A 5 15.57 7.67 -1.08
C GLN A 5 14.08 8.10 -1.12
N ILE A 6 13.75 9.28 -0.61
CA ILE A 6 12.39 9.79 -0.52
C ILE A 6 11.86 10.31 -1.87
N ASP A 7 12.73 10.58 -2.84
CA ASP A 7 12.33 11.15 -4.13
C ASP A 7 11.20 10.40 -4.83
N CYS A 8 11.14 9.07 -4.70
CA CYS A 8 10.07 8.26 -5.30
C CYS A 8 8.69 8.52 -4.68
N PHE A 9 8.63 9.12 -3.49
CA PHE A 9 7.37 9.45 -2.81
C PHE A 9 6.91 10.88 -3.05
N LYS A 10 7.73 11.76 -3.64
CA LYS A 10 7.38 13.17 -3.87
C LYS A 10 6.05 13.32 -4.59
N ILE A 11 5.79 12.50 -5.61
CA ILE A 11 4.54 12.57 -6.39
C ILE A 11 3.33 12.17 -5.54
N HIS A 12 3.46 11.11 -4.72
CA HIS A 12 2.40 10.66 -3.81
C HIS A 12 2.05 11.76 -2.79
N LEU A 13 3.08 12.31 -2.14
CA LEU A 13 2.92 13.35 -1.12
C LEU A 13 2.37 14.65 -1.72
N THR A 14 2.75 14.99 -2.97
CA THR A 14 2.20 16.16 -3.68
C THR A 14 0.70 16.00 -3.94
N ILE A 15 0.27 14.82 -4.44
CA ILE A 15 -1.16 14.57 -4.68
C ILE A 15 -1.94 14.57 -3.36
N LEU A 16 -1.42 13.92 -2.32
CA LEU A 16 -2.05 13.90 -1.00
C LEU A 16 -2.11 15.30 -0.36
N ARG A 17 -1.14 16.19 -0.69
CA ARG A 17 -1.17 17.59 -0.29
C ARG A 17 -2.29 18.35 -0.98
N VAL A 18 -2.45 18.20 -2.29
CA VAL A 18 -3.56 18.82 -3.05
C VAL A 18 -4.92 18.36 -2.51
N LEU A 19 -5.03 17.11 -2.09
CA LEU A 19 -6.23 16.54 -1.49
C LEU A 19 -6.40 16.86 0.02
N GLY A 20 -5.52 17.67 0.60
CA GLY A 20 -5.63 18.11 1.99
C GLY A 20 -5.25 17.09 3.05
N VAL A 21 -4.68 15.92 2.67
CA VAL A 21 -4.33 14.83 3.61
C VAL A 21 -2.90 14.98 4.15
N TRP A 22 -1.99 15.56 3.37
CA TRP A 22 -0.57 15.71 3.74
C TRP A 22 -0.13 17.18 3.72
N PRO A 23 -0.33 17.95 4.82
CA PRO A 23 0.16 19.33 4.90
C PRO A 23 1.69 19.40 4.94
N GLU A 24 2.25 20.53 4.50
CA GLU A 24 3.67 20.85 4.67
C GLU A 24 4.07 20.97 6.15
N GLU A 25 5.36 21.10 6.44
CA GLU A 25 5.84 21.25 7.81
C GLU A 25 5.34 22.53 8.46
N ASN A 26 5.30 23.64 7.69
CA ASN A 26 4.77 24.93 8.12
C ASN A 26 3.64 25.39 7.18
N PRO A 27 2.44 24.78 7.29
CA PRO A 27 1.35 25.09 6.39
C PRO A 27 0.80 26.49 6.66
N SER A 28 0.45 27.24 5.60
CA SER A 28 -0.28 28.49 5.74
C SER A 28 -1.64 28.27 6.42
N ILE A 29 -2.12 29.28 7.13
CA ILE A 29 -3.45 29.21 7.79
C ILE A 29 -4.55 28.90 6.74
N CYS A 30 -4.48 29.52 5.56
CA CYS A 30 -5.41 29.26 4.46
C CYS A 30 -5.40 27.77 4.03
N TYR A 31 -4.22 27.16 3.96
CA TYR A 31 -4.12 25.75 3.61
C TYR A 31 -4.74 24.84 4.68
N ILE A 32 -4.58 25.15 5.96
CA ILE A 32 -5.17 24.38 7.06
C ILE A 32 -6.70 24.38 6.95
N TYR A 33 -7.31 25.54 6.71
CA TYR A 33 -8.76 25.63 6.51
C TYR A 33 -9.20 24.90 5.24
N PHE A 34 -8.51 25.10 4.11
CA PHE A 34 -8.78 24.39 2.87
C PHE A 34 -8.75 22.87 3.09
N SER A 35 -7.69 22.34 3.68
CA SER A 35 -7.51 20.92 3.95
C SER A 35 -8.67 20.35 4.77
N ARG A 36 -9.03 21.00 5.88
CA ARG A 36 -10.13 20.55 6.75
C ARG A 36 -11.48 20.57 6.05
N ILE A 37 -11.78 21.65 5.34
CA ILE A 37 -13.04 21.85 4.61
C ILE A 37 -13.12 20.82 3.47
N PHE A 38 -12.06 20.67 2.67
CA PHE A 38 -12.02 19.77 1.54
C PHE A 38 -12.22 18.30 1.99
N VAL A 39 -11.45 17.85 2.99
CA VAL A 39 -11.57 16.49 3.52
C VAL A 39 -12.96 16.28 4.15
N PHE A 40 -13.48 17.25 4.88
CA PHE A 40 -14.81 17.13 5.47
C PHE A 40 -15.90 17.00 4.39
N ILE A 41 -15.93 17.91 3.41
CA ILE A 41 -17.00 17.96 2.41
C ILE A 41 -16.90 16.79 1.41
N PHE A 42 -15.73 16.58 0.80
CA PHE A 42 -15.57 15.63 -0.31
C PHE A 42 -15.13 14.21 0.13
N THR A 43 -14.81 14.01 1.41
CA THR A 43 -14.43 12.70 1.90
C THR A 43 -15.40 12.20 2.97
N VAL A 44 -15.58 12.95 4.07
CA VAL A 44 -16.43 12.49 5.19
C VAL A 44 -17.90 12.64 4.84
N LEU A 45 -18.35 13.85 4.51
CA LEU A 45 -19.75 14.16 4.21
C LEU A 45 -20.22 13.38 2.96
N TYR A 46 -19.33 13.16 1.99
CA TYR A 46 -19.61 12.36 0.81
C TYR A 46 -20.04 10.92 1.18
N VAL A 47 -19.32 10.26 2.07
CA VAL A 47 -19.68 8.90 2.52
C VAL A 47 -20.92 8.91 3.40
N ILE A 48 -21.11 9.95 4.23
CA ILE A 48 -22.34 10.10 5.05
C ILE A 48 -23.56 10.22 4.14
N ILE A 49 -23.54 11.10 3.14
CA ILE A 49 -24.64 11.25 2.17
C ILE A 49 -24.89 9.95 1.43
N TYR A 50 -23.84 9.25 1.03
CA TYR A 50 -23.97 7.95 0.38
C TYR A 50 -24.61 6.91 1.33
N THR A 51 -24.22 6.89 2.60
CA THR A 51 -24.85 6.02 3.62
C THR A 51 -26.32 6.35 3.81
N MET A 52 -26.67 7.63 3.87
CA MET A 52 -28.08 8.06 3.96
C MET A 52 -28.89 7.61 2.75
N ASN A 53 -28.30 7.57 1.55
CA ASN A 53 -28.97 7.13 0.34
C ASN A 53 -29.51 5.70 0.44
N PHE A 54 -28.83 4.80 1.18
CA PHE A 54 -29.30 3.43 1.39
C PHE A 54 -30.67 3.34 2.08
N TYR A 55 -31.02 4.31 2.90
CA TYR A 55 -32.34 4.33 3.55
C TYR A 55 -33.47 4.61 2.56
N PHE A 56 -33.18 5.33 1.46
CA PHE A 56 -34.15 5.72 0.43
C PHE A 56 -34.10 4.85 -0.82
N LEU A 57 -33.21 3.86 -0.88
CA LEU A 57 -33.06 2.98 -2.05
C LEU A 57 -34.33 2.14 -2.25
N PRO A 58 -34.73 1.91 -3.53
CA PRO A 58 -35.77 0.94 -3.84
C PRO A 58 -35.40 -0.44 -3.29
N GLN A 59 -36.39 -1.18 -2.81
CA GLN A 59 -36.20 -2.55 -2.28
C GLN A 59 -35.96 -3.58 -3.42
N GLN A 60 -35.04 -3.25 -4.34
CA GLN A 60 -34.61 -4.12 -5.43
C GLN A 60 -33.19 -4.61 -5.12
N LEU A 61 -33.07 -5.92 -4.98
CA LEU A 61 -31.82 -6.57 -4.56
C LEU A 61 -30.66 -6.28 -5.54
N GLU A 62 -30.98 -6.10 -6.82
CA GLU A 62 -30.00 -5.78 -7.88
C GLU A 62 -29.33 -4.42 -7.65
N ILE A 63 -30.16 -3.38 -7.44
CA ILE A 63 -29.68 -2.02 -7.18
C ILE A 63 -28.92 -1.97 -5.87
N PHE A 64 -29.44 -2.63 -4.83
CA PHE A 64 -28.80 -2.67 -3.53
C PHE A 64 -27.42 -3.35 -3.59
N ALA A 65 -27.27 -4.46 -4.33
CA ALA A 65 -25.99 -5.15 -4.49
C ALA A 65 -24.96 -4.31 -5.23
N GLU A 66 -25.39 -3.59 -6.27
CA GLU A 66 -24.53 -2.70 -7.06
C GLU A 66 -24.04 -1.51 -6.23
N GLU A 67 -24.94 -0.85 -5.52
CA GLU A 67 -24.60 0.26 -4.63
C GLU A 67 -23.64 -0.17 -3.50
N LEU A 68 -23.78 -1.39 -2.94
CA LEU A 68 -22.87 -1.90 -1.93
C LEU A 68 -21.44 -2.07 -2.42
N ILE A 69 -21.24 -2.45 -3.69
CA ILE A 69 -19.90 -2.59 -4.28
C ILE A 69 -19.15 -1.25 -4.22
N PHE A 70 -19.80 -0.18 -4.68
CA PHE A 70 -19.23 1.17 -4.66
C PHE A 70 -19.13 1.73 -3.24
N TYR A 71 -20.11 1.45 -2.38
CA TYR A 71 -20.09 1.88 -0.97
C TYR A 71 -18.86 1.36 -0.22
N PHE A 72 -18.56 0.06 -0.29
CA PHE A 72 -17.37 -0.50 0.34
C PHE A 72 -16.06 0.10 -0.21
N THR A 73 -16.06 0.50 -1.47
CA THR A 73 -14.90 1.19 -2.07
C THR A 73 -14.72 2.58 -1.46
N ASN A 74 -15.79 3.32 -1.31
CA ASN A 74 -15.77 4.68 -0.76
C ASN A 74 -15.46 4.69 0.74
N VAL A 75 -16.04 3.77 1.53
CA VAL A 75 -15.71 3.59 2.95
C VAL A 75 -14.24 3.20 3.14
N GLY A 76 -13.73 2.32 2.26
CA GLY A 76 -12.31 1.95 2.26
C GLY A 76 -11.39 3.14 1.99
N ALA A 77 -11.73 4.00 1.01
CA ALA A 77 -10.97 5.20 0.70
C ALA A 77 -10.99 6.24 1.82
N LEU A 78 -12.17 6.48 2.43
CA LEU A 78 -12.33 7.33 3.61
C LEU A 78 -11.43 6.84 4.76
N SER A 79 -11.51 5.55 5.09
CA SER A 79 -10.72 4.97 6.18
C SER A 79 -9.24 5.11 5.96
N LYS A 80 -8.74 4.90 4.72
CA LYS A 80 -7.34 5.09 4.35
C LYS A 80 -6.92 6.56 4.49
N ALA A 81 -7.72 7.49 4.00
CA ALA A 81 -7.44 8.92 4.10
C ALA A 81 -7.34 9.37 5.57
N LEU A 82 -8.31 8.97 6.40
CA LEU A 82 -8.32 9.28 7.83
C LEU A 82 -7.13 8.64 8.56
N ALA A 83 -6.84 7.36 8.30
CA ALA A 83 -5.68 6.70 8.90
C ALA A 83 -4.37 7.40 8.53
N PHE A 84 -4.21 7.86 7.28
CA PHE A 84 -3.02 8.57 6.83
C PHE A 84 -2.88 9.96 7.50
N ILE A 85 -4.01 10.65 7.78
CA ILE A 85 -4.02 11.90 8.55
C ILE A 85 -3.62 11.67 10.01
N PHE A 86 -4.23 10.67 10.68
CA PHE A 86 -3.99 10.42 12.10
C PHE A 86 -2.61 9.81 12.38
N LEU A 87 -2.06 9.04 11.43
CA LEU A 87 -0.76 8.38 11.57
C LEU A 87 0.38 9.14 10.87
N ARG A 88 0.15 10.41 10.53
CA ARG A 88 1.11 11.27 9.82
C ARG A 88 2.49 11.27 10.46
N ASP A 89 2.57 11.42 11.78
CA ASP A 89 3.84 11.49 12.51
C ASP A 89 4.65 10.18 12.37
N LYS A 90 3.96 9.03 12.33
CA LYS A 90 4.61 7.75 12.09
C LYS A 90 5.11 7.61 10.66
N VAL A 91 4.33 8.07 9.69
CA VAL A 91 4.73 8.11 8.28
C VAL A 91 5.93 9.04 8.10
N LYS A 92 5.93 10.22 8.75
CA LYS A 92 7.07 11.14 8.74
C LYS A 92 8.31 10.49 9.33
N LYS A 93 8.21 9.92 10.55
CA LYS A 93 9.33 9.21 11.19
C LYS A 93 9.89 8.09 10.31
N MET A 94 9.03 7.37 9.61
CA MET A 94 9.41 6.32 8.66
C MET A 94 10.18 6.88 7.46
N LEU A 95 9.78 8.04 6.92
CA LEU A 95 10.50 8.72 5.83
C LEU A 95 11.83 9.28 6.32
N ASP A 96 11.87 9.95 7.48
CA ASP A 96 13.10 10.49 8.07
C ASP A 96 14.13 9.37 8.32
N MET A 97 13.67 8.15 8.65
CA MET A 97 14.55 7.01 8.83
C MET A 97 15.23 6.56 7.53
N LEU A 98 14.58 6.72 6.37
CA LEU A 98 15.21 6.44 5.06
C LEU A 98 16.35 7.40 4.72
N GLU A 99 16.36 8.59 5.30
CA GLU A 99 17.43 9.58 5.13
C GLU A 99 18.55 9.44 6.19
N SER A 100 18.37 8.56 7.18
CA SER A 100 19.38 8.33 8.22
C SER A 100 20.66 7.73 7.65
N GLU A 101 21.80 7.98 8.30
CA GLU A 101 23.12 7.45 7.92
C GLU A 101 23.15 5.92 7.79
N MET A 102 22.29 5.21 8.55
CA MET A 102 22.20 3.75 8.51
C MET A 102 21.69 3.21 7.17
N PHE A 103 20.85 3.96 6.47
CA PHE A 103 20.29 3.58 5.17
C PHE A 103 21.00 4.25 3.99
N GLN A 104 21.94 5.17 4.26
CA GLN A 104 22.76 5.78 3.21
C GLN A 104 23.95 4.88 2.88
N THR A 105 24.35 4.89 1.62
CA THR A 105 25.51 4.13 1.14
C THR A 105 26.20 4.89 0.01
N ASP A 106 27.53 4.81 0.00
CA ASP A 106 28.35 5.33 -1.09
C ASP A 106 28.75 4.23 -2.09
N ASN A 107 28.41 2.98 -1.81
CA ASN A 107 28.74 1.85 -2.68
C ASN A 107 27.79 1.83 -3.89
N LEU A 108 28.37 1.91 -5.06
CA LEU A 108 27.66 1.98 -6.35
C LEU A 108 26.73 0.78 -6.59
N GLU A 109 27.09 -0.41 -6.13
CA GLU A 109 26.27 -1.61 -6.25
C GLU A 109 25.03 -1.55 -5.32
N GLU A 110 25.20 -1.02 -4.13
CA GLU A 110 24.11 -0.85 -3.16
C GLU A 110 23.15 0.25 -3.62
N VAL A 111 23.69 1.36 -4.15
CA VAL A 111 22.89 2.44 -4.78
C VAL A 111 22.02 1.88 -5.90
N LYS A 112 22.56 1.01 -6.78
CA LYS A 112 21.75 0.37 -7.85
C LYS A 112 20.58 -0.45 -7.32
N LEU A 113 20.72 -1.10 -6.14
CA LEU A 113 19.59 -1.83 -5.53
C LEU A 113 18.48 -0.88 -5.07
N ILE A 114 18.85 0.25 -4.48
CA ILE A 114 17.91 1.28 -4.06
C ILE A 114 17.23 1.91 -5.29
N GLU A 115 17.99 2.24 -6.34
CA GLU A 115 17.43 2.76 -7.60
C GLU A 115 16.41 1.81 -8.21
N LYS A 116 16.75 0.53 -8.30
CA LYS A 116 15.83 -0.50 -8.79
C LYS A 116 14.55 -0.60 -7.95
N ALA A 117 14.63 -0.41 -6.64
CA ALA A 117 13.46 -0.38 -5.76
C ALA A 117 12.59 0.87 -6.02
N LYS A 118 13.21 2.04 -6.20
CA LYS A 118 12.54 3.30 -6.56
C LYS A 118 11.86 3.20 -7.94
N GLU A 119 12.56 2.67 -8.94
CA GLU A 119 11.99 2.45 -10.28
C GLU A 119 10.78 1.53 -10.24
N LYS A 120 10.85 0.43 -9.49
CA LYS A 120 9.70 -0.46 -9.28
C LYS A 120 8.52 0.27 -8.62
N SER A 121 8.77 1.05 -7.57
CA SER A 121 7.75 1.84 -6.89
C SER A 121 7.04 2.78 -7.87
N LEU A 122 7.80 3.55 -8.65
CA LEU A 122 7.27 4.48 -9.64
C LEU A 122 6.55 3.75 -10.80
N PHE A 123 7.04 2.59 -11.21
CA PHE A 123 6.40 1.78 -12.25
C PHE A 123 5.00 1.30 -11.80
N TYR A 124 4.88 0.74 -10.59
CA TYR A 124 3.59 0.34 -10.03
C TYR A 124 2.65 1.52 -9.87
N TRP A 125 3.16 2.66 -9.39
CA TRP A 125 2.36 3.88 -9.29
C TRP A 125 1.85 4.33 -10.66
N LYS A 126 2.72 4.41 -11.69
CA LYS A 126 2.34 4.84 -13.04
C LYS A 126 1.26 3.97 -13.65
N ILE A 127 1.39 2.64 -13.55
CA ILE A 127 0.39 1.69 -14.07
C ILE A 127 -0.94 1.87 -13.32
N THR A 128 -0.93 1.82 -12.00
CA THR A 128 -2.14 1.90 -11.19
C THR A 128 -2.84 3.24 -11.37
N PHE A 129 -2.08 4.34 -11.40
CA PHE A 129 -2.58 5.69 -11.63
C PHE A 129 -3.19 5.81 -13.04
N GLY A 130 -2.48 5.36 -14.07
CA GLY A 130 -2.96 5.40 -15.46
C GLY A 130 -4.26 4.63 -15.65
N LEU A 131 -4.35 3.41 -15.13
CA LEU A 131 -5.56 2.59 -15.18
C LEU A 131 -6.73 3.26 -14.42
N SER A 132 -6.46 3.79 -13.23
CA SER A 132 -7.50 4.42 -12.41
C SER A 132 -7.99 5.73 -13.02
N VAL A 133 -7.11 6.55 -13.57
CA VAL A 133 -7.49 7.79 -14.28
C VAL A 133 -8.30 7.46 -15.53
N SER A 134 -7.89 6.46 -16.32
CA SER A 134 -8.65 6.02 -17.51
C SER A 134 -10.06 5.57 -17.13
N ALA A 135 -10.21 4.74 -16.10
CA ALA A 135 -11.51 4.30 -15.60
C ALA A 135 -12.35 5.47 -15.09
N ASN A 136 -11.77 6.40 -14.33
CA ASN A 136 -12.46 7.59 -13.85
C ASN A 136 -12.90 8.52 -14.99
N THR A 137 -12.07 8.67 -16.02
CA THR A 137 -12.41 9.46 -17.21
C THR A 137 -13.61 8.88 -17.94
N VAL A 138 -13.67 7.57 -18.12
CA VAL A 138 -14.81 6.89 -18.75
C VAL A 138 -16.08 7.02 -17.91
N ASN A 139 -15.98 6.92 -16.59
CA ASN A 139 -17.16 6.96 -15.71
C ASN A 139 -17.66 8.38 -15.39
N VAL A 140 -16.77 9.37 -15.39
CA VAL A 140 -17.10 10.73 -14.93
C VAL A 140 -17.09 11.72 -16.09
N PHE A 141 -16.01 11.80 -16.85
CA PHE A 141 -15.87 12.85 -17.87
C PHE A 141 -16.60 12.50 -19.16
N LEU A 142 -16.55 11.25 -19.61
CA LEU A 142 -17.17 10.85 -20.89
C LEU A 142 -18.69 11.01 -20.87
N PRO A 143 -19.46 10.56 -19.85
CA PRO A 143 -20.91 10.78 -19.82
C PRO A 143 -21.29 12.26 -19.81
N PHE A 144 -20.52 13.09 -19.10
CA PHE A 144 -20.75 14.54 -19.08
C PHE A 144 -20.53 15.19 -20.45
N VAL A 145 -19.46 14.82 -21.14
CA VAL A 145 -19.17 15.33 -22.50
C VAL A 145 -20.24 14.87 -23.51
N LEU A 146 -20.63 13.59 -23.43
CA LEU A 146 -21.68 13.04 -24.28
C LEU A 146 -23.05 13.73 -24.04
N HIS A 147 -23.37 14.04 -22.79
CA HIS A 147 -24.54 14.81 -22.42
C HIS A 147 -24.53 16.21 -23.09
N LEU A 148 -23.38 16.92 -23.01
CA LEU A 148 -23.26 18.26 -23.59
C LEU A 148 -23.31 18.28 -25.10
N ILE A 149 -22.75 17.28 -25.81
CA ILE A 149 -22.66 17.25 -27.27
C ILE A 149 -23.93 16.64 -27.88
N PHE A 150 -24.43 15.55 -27.33
CA PHE A 150 -25.50 14.76 -27.92
C PHE A 150 -26.82 14.85 -27.16
N SER A 151 -26.89 15.64 -26.08
CA SER A 151 -28.06 15.75 -25.19
C SER A 151 -28.58 14.40 -24.68
N ILE A 152 -27.64 13.42 -24.49
CA ILE A 152 -27.95 12.13 -23.88
C ILE A 152 -28.30 12.37 -22.42
N LYS A 153 -29.24 11.63 -21.86
CA LYS A 153 -29.58 11.75 -20.41
C LYS A 153 -28.36 11.54 -19.57
N LEU A 154 -28.04 12.54 -18.71
CA LEU A 154 -26.91 12.47 -17.80
C LEU A 154 -27.27 11.57 -16.61
N GLU A 155 -26.49 10.49 -16.42
CA GLU A 155 -26.59 9.62 -15.27
C GLU A 155 -25.51 9.97 -14.25
N PHE A 156 -25.80 9.81 -12.95
CA PHE A 156 -24.84 10.11 -11.90
C PHE A 156 -23.65 9.13 -11.91
N PRO A 157 -22.42 9.60 -11.61
CA PRO A 157 -21.23 8.76 -11.71
C PRO A 157 -21.19 7.58 -10.73
N VAL A 158 -21.90 7.68 -9.61
CA VAL A 158 -21.83 6.68 -8.52
C VAL A 158 -23.21 6.18 -8.16
N CYS A 159 -24.12 7.08 -7.75
CA CYS A 159 -25.45 6.71 -7.31
C CYS A 159 -26.46 7.81 -7.61
N ARG A 160 -27.69 7.42 -7.91
CA ARG A 160 -28.80 8.37 -7.92
C ARG A 160 -29.21 8.67 -6.47
N TYR A 161 -29.28 9.95 -6.11
CA TYR A 161 -29.75 10.35 -4.78
C TYR A 161 -31.25 10.16 -4.65
N SER A 162 -31.68 9.00 -4.16
CA SER A 162 -33.07 8.61 -4.04
C SER A 162 -33.88 9.48 -3.06
N PHE A 163 -33.22 10.27 -2.21
CA PHE A 163 -33.86 11.22 -1.30
C PHE A 163 -34.21 12.57 -1.96
N ILE A 164 -33.74 12.84 -3.20
CA ILE A 164 -34.11 14.06 -3.93
C ILE A 164 -35.45 13.79 -4.64
N PRO A 165 -36.53 14.56 -4.34
CA PRO A 165 -37.79 14.42 -5.05
C PRO A 165 -37.62 14.71 -6.55
N GLU A 166 -38.36 13.99 -7.40
CA GLU A 166 -38.27 14.10 -8.86
C GLU A 166 -38.49 15.52 -9.39
N GLN A 167 -39.27 16.33 -8.67
CA GLN A 167 -39.53 17.74 -9.01
C GLN A 167 -38.25 18.59 -9.02
N TYR A 168 -37.31 18.27 -8.17
CA TYR A 168 -36.05 19.01 -8.00
C TYR A 168 -34.87 18.36 -8.68
N GLU A 169 -35.01 17.15 -9.25
CA GLU A 169 -33.95 16.40 -9.88
C GLU A 169 -33.24 17.21 -10.97
N ALA A 170 -34.00 17.91 -11.81
CA ALA A 170 -33.44 18.73 -12.88
C ALA A 170 -32.61 19.94 -12.39
N ILE A 171 -33.00 20.53 -11.24
CA ILE A 171 -32.31 21.67 -10.64
C ILE A 171 -31.00 21.24 -9.98
N PHE A 172 -31.03 20.12 -9.29
CA PHE A 172 -29.87 19.59 -8.54
C PHE A 172 -28.97 18.70 -9.39
N LEU A 173 -29.31 18.38 -10.64
CA LEU A 173 -28.56 17.46 -11.50
C LEU A 173 -27.07 17.87 -11.62
N TYR A 174 -26.80 19.10 -12.07
CA TYR A 174 -25.42 19.55 -12.28
C TYR A 174 -24.64 19.75 -10.96
N PRO A 175 -25.18 20.40 -9.93
CA PRO A 175 -24.50 20.49 -8.62
C PRO A 175 -24.20 19.13 -8.00
N ALA A 176 -25.14 18.18 -8.02
CA ALA A 176 -24.97 16.86 -7.47
C ALA A 176 -23.96 16.03 -8.30
N TYR A 177 -24.03 16.16 -9.64
CA TYR A 177 -23.06 15.53 -10.53
C TYR A 177 -21.63 16.01 -10.25
N LEU A 178 -21.44 17.33 -10.15
CA LEU A 178 -20.12 17.91 -9.84
C LEU A 178 -19.62 17.46 -8.46
N TYR A 179 -20.47 17.44 -7.46
CA TYR A 179 -20.15 16.99 -6.11
C TYR A 179 -19.70 15.52 -6.11
N GLN A 180 -20.45 14.62 -6.76
CA GLN A 180 -20.09 13.22 -6.88
C GLN A 180 -18.80 13.04 -7.69
N SER A 181 -18.61 13.80 -8.76
CA SER A 181 -17.41 13.73 -9.61
C SER A 181 -16.14 14.10 -8.82
N ILE A 182 -16.17 15.15 -8.01
CA ILE A 182 -15.05 15.53 -7.14
C ILE A 182 -14.84 14.48 -6.06
N GLY A 183 -15.91 13.99 -5.43
CA GLY A 183 -15.85 12.98 -4.37
C GLY A 183 -15.22 11.67 -4.85
N ILE A 184 -15.73 11.08 -5.94
CA ILE A 184 -15.20 9.82 -6.47
C ILE A 184 -13.77 9.95 -6.97
N THR A 185 -13.43 11.08 -7.62
CA THR A 185 -12.07 11.35 -8.08
C THR A 185 -11.10 11.46 -6.90
N SER A 186 -11.49 12.16 -5.84
CA SER A 186 -10.68 12.25 -4.62
C SER A 186 -10.47 10.89 -3.96
N HIS A 187 -11.53 10.08 -3.86
CA HIS A 187 -11.44 8.73 -3.30
C HIS A 187 -10.58 7.80 -4.14
N MET A 188 -10.66 7.88 -5.46
CA MET A 188 -9.77 7.16 -6.38
C MET A 188 -8.31 7.54 -6.15
N LEU A 189 -8.02 8.85 -6.03
CA LEU A 189 -6.67 9.34 -5.79
C LEU A 189 -6.14 8.91 -4.41
N TYR A 190 -6.96 8.88 -3.34
CA TYR A 190 -6.56 8.33 -2.04
C TYR A 190 -6.19 6.85 -2.16
N ASN A 191 -7.04 6.04 -2.79
CA ASN A 191 -6.78 4.62 -2.97
C ASN A 191 -5.46 4.37 -3.70
N VAL A 192 -5.27 4.99 -4.86
CA VAL A 192 -4.06 4.79 -5.68
C VAL A 192 -2.80 5.23 -4.93
N ASN A 193 -2.80 6.44 -4.35
CA ASN A 193 -1.58 6.98 -3.76
C ASN A 193 -1.21 6.27 -2.46
N ILE A 194 -2.16 5.93 -1.59
CA ILE A 194 -1.87 5.27 -0.32
C ILE A 194 -1.45 3.81 -0.53
N ASP A 195 -2.12 3.08 -1.44
CA ASP A 195 -1.77 1.68 -1.70
C ASP A 195 -0.39 1.56 -2.37
N THR A 196 -0.09 2.41 -3.35
CA THR A 196 1.22 2.39 -4.01
C THR A 196 2.34 2.96 -3.14
N PHE A 197 2.04 3.89 -2.23
CA PHE A 197 2.98 4.35 -1.22
C PHE A 197 3.41 3.21 -0.29
N LEU A 198 2.45 2.39 0.20
CA LEU A 198 2.76 1.19 0.97
C LEU A 198 3.68 0.24 0.21
N LEU A 199 3.41 -0.01 -1.07
CA LEU A 199 4.28 -0.85 -1.90
C LEU A 199 5.69 -0.26 -2.00
N GLY A 200 5.81 1.05 -2.18
CA GLY A 200 7.08 1.75 -2.27
C GLY A 200 7.95 1.58 -1.02
N VAL A 201 7.37 1.78 0.17
CA VAL A 201 8.12 1.60 1.43
C VAL A 201 8.52 0.14 1.65
N MET A 202 7.70 -0.82 1.21
CA MET A 202 8.07 -2.25 1.24
C MET A 202 9.21 -2.57 0.26
N PHE A 203 9.25 -1.96 -0.93
CA PHE A 203 10.35 -2.15 -1.87
C PHE A 203 11.67 -1.63 -1.30
N LEU A 204 11.66 -0.48 -0.63
CA LEU A 204 12.84 0.04 0.03
C LEU A 204 13.28 -0.84 1.21
N ALA A 205 12.35 -1.36 2.02
CA ALA A 205 12.67 -2.34 3.06
C ALA A 205 13.36 -3.59 2.49
N MET A 206 12.84 -4.13 1.38
CA MET A 206 13.43 -5.28 0.70
C MET A 206 14.80 -4.96 0.12
N ALA A 207 15.02 -3.75 -0.42
CA ALA A 207 16.32 -3.32 -0.93
C ALA A 207 17.36 -3.22 0.20
N GLN A 208 16.98 -2.72 1.38
CA GLN A 208 17.85 -2.66 2.55
C GLN A 208 18.23 -4.07 3.07
N LEU A 209 17.29 -5.03 2.99
CA LEU A 209 17.61 -6.44 3.29
C LEU A 209 18.57 -7.05 2.25
N ASP A 210 18.41 -6.74 0.95
CA ASP A 210 19.34 -7.18 -0.10
C ASP A 210 20.76 -6.60 0.09
N ILE A 211 20.84 -5.34 0.53
CA ILE A 211 22.11 -4.70 0.86
C ILE A 211 22.75 -5.40 2.05
N LEU A 212 21.97 -5.69 3.08
CA LEU A 212 22.46 -6.38 4.28
C LEU A 212 22.91 -7.81 3.96
N ASP A 213 22.16 -8.57 3.15
CA ASP A 213 22.55 -9.92 2.71
C ASP A 213 23.93 -9.88 2.02
N ARG A 214 24.15 -8.94 1.11
CA ARG A 214 25.45 -8.78 0.42
C ARG A 214 26.57 -8.39 1.37
N LYS A 215 26.32 -7.48 2.32
CA LYS A 215 27.32 -7.07 3.33
C LYS A 215 27.74 -8.25 4.20
N LEU A 216 26.77 -9.06 4.63
CA LEU A 216 27.02 -10.25 5.45
C LEU A 216 27.84 -11.30 4.71
N ARG A 217 27.53 -11.59 3.46
CA ARG A 217 28.30 -12.54 2.64
C ARG A 217 29.76 -12.10 2.44
N LYS A 218 29.98 -10.77 2.34
CA LYS A 218 31.31 -10.18 2.12
C LYS A 218 32.03 -9.77 3.41
N VAL A 219 31.41 -9.94 4.57
CA VAL A 219 31.98 -9.44 5.85
C VAL A 219 33.36 -10.03 6.18
N THR A 220 33.66 -11.20 5.66
CA THR A 220 34.93 -11.90 5.83
C THR A 220 35.90 -11.66 4.66
N ASP A 221 35.43 -11.29 3.48
CA ASP A 221 36.25 -11.09 2.28
C ASP A 221 37.09 -9.81 2.35
N VAL A 222 36.61 -8.79 3.08
CA VAL A 222 37.34 -7.52 3.31
C VAL A 222 38.71 -7.75 3.94
N CYS A 223 38.91 -8.92 4.51
CA CYS A 223 40.06 -9.33 5.28
C CYS A 223 41.01 -10.30 4.55
N VAL A 224 40.70 -10.69 3.30
CA VAL A 224 41.45 -11.71 2.58
C VAL A 224 42.30 -11.09 1.45
N ASN A 225 43.38 -10.43 1.83
CA ASN A 225 44.55 -10.37 0.95
C ASN A 225 45.47 -11.55 1.33
N VAL A 226 45.34 -12.64 0.59
CA VAL A 226 45.71 -14.00 0.99
C VAL A 226 47.06 -14.39 0.50
N ASP A 227 48.10 -13.84 0.43
CA ASP A 227 49.38 -14.50 -0.03
C ASP A 227 50.66 -14.15 0.74
N ALA A 228 50.54 -13.71 2.04
CA ALA A 228 51.73 -13.52 2.83
C ALA A 228 51.62 -14.29 4.16
N PRO A 229 52.72 -14.86 4.73
CA PRO A 229 52.75 -15.46 6.04
C PRO A 229 52.46 -14.37 7.10
N ARG A 230 51.23 -14.36 7.61
CA ARG A 230 50.75 -13.33 8.53
C ARG A 230 51.35 -13.45 9.92
N GLY A 231 51.93 -12.37 10.38
CA GLY A 231 52.33 -12.21 11.79
C GLY A 231 51.07 -12.23 12.72
N SER A 232 51.27 -12.54 13.98
CA SER A 232 50.20 -12.55 15.01
C SER A 232 49.47 -11.20 15.14
N ILE A 233 50.14 -10.09 14.83
CA ILE A 233 49.61 -8.72 14.88
C ILE A 233 48.62 -8.49 13.74
N ASP A 234 48.93 -8.92 12.50
CA ASP A 234 48.06 -8.76 11.33
C ASP A 234 46.75 -9.51 11.53
N LYS A 235 46.78 -10.71 12.08
CA LYS A 235 45.60 -11.49 12.42
C LYS A 235 44.71 -10.80 13.44
N MET A 236 45.30 -10.12 14.42
CA MET A 236 44.58 -9.41 15.47
C MET A 236 43.87 -8.16 14.93
N ILE A 237 44.51 -7.42 14.00
CA ILE A 237 43.92 -6.28 13.31
C ILE A 237 42.77 -6.74 12.39
N ASP A 238 42.95 -7.85 11.69
CA ASP A 238 41.94 -8.46 10.81
C ASP A 238 40.70 -8.89 11.58
N ASP A 239 40.84 -9.53 12.71
CA ASP A 239 39.75 -9.92 13.62
C ASP A 239 39.02 -8.69 14.20
N GLN A 240 39.73 -7.60 14.52
CA GLN A 240 39.11 -6.36 14.98
C GLN A 240 38.26 -5.70 13.88
N ASN A 241 38.77 -5.65 12.66
CA ASN A 241 38.04 -5.13 11.52
C ASN A 241 36.77 -5.96 11.22
N ALA A 242 36.89 -7.30 11.25
CA ALA A 242 35.74 -8.18 11.06
C ALA A 242 34.67 -7.97 12.16
N VAL A 243 35.07 -7.78 13.43
CA VAL A 243 34.16 -7.45 14.52
C VAL A 243 33.49 -6.10 14.32
N LEU A 244 34.20 -5.11 13.79
CA LEU A 244 33.61 -3.81 13.48
C LEU A 244 32.55 -3.91 12.39
N GLU A 245 32.85 -4.63 11.30
CA GLU A 245 31.92 -4.80 10.18
C GLU A 245 30.67 -5.61 10.54
N ILE A 246 30.82 -6.71 11.31
CA ILE A 246 29.62 -7.44 11.78
C ILE A 246 28.77 -6.60 12.73
N ASN A 247 29.36 -5.72 13.56
CA ASN A 247 28.61 -4.79 14.39
C ASN A 247 27.84 -3.76 13.56
N LYS A 248 28.39 -3.28 12.44
CA LYS A 248 27.67 -2.40 11.49
C LYS A 248 26.50 -3.14 10.88
N CYS A 249 26.68 -4.39 10.46
CA CYS A 249 25.60 -5.23 9.92
C CYS A 249 24.47 -5.46 10.95
N ILE A 250 24.81 -5.71 12.22
CA ILE A 250 23.81 -5.86 13.30
C ILE A 250 23.00 -4.56 13.48
N LYS A 251 23.66 -3.41 13.54
CA LYS A 251 22.98 -2.11 13.65
C LYS A 251 22.09 -1.84 12.45
N HIS A 252 22.55 -2.18 11.24
CA HIS A 252 21.74 -2.04 10.02
C HIS A 252 20.51 -2.96 10.06
N TYR A 253 20.66 -4.21 10.50
CA TYR A 253 19.52 -5.12 10.68
C TYR A 253 18.51 -4.60 11.70
N ASP A 254 18.98 -4.09 12.85
CA ASP A 254 18.10 -3.48 13.86
C ASP A 254 17.34 -2.27 13.28
N ALA A 255 18.00 -1.43 12.47
CA ALA A 255 17.39 -0.31 11.80
C ALA A 255 16.31 -0.77 10.80
N VAL A 256 16.58 -1.82 10.01
CA VAL A 256 15.57 -2.38 9.08
C VAL A 256 14.37 -2.95 9.83
N CYS A 257 14.60 -3.61 10.98
CA CYS A 257 13.53 -4.11 11.83
C CYS A 257 12.66 -2.97 12.39
N GLU A 258 13.27 -1.87 12.84
CA GLU A 258 12.55 -0.69 13.33
C GLU A 258 11.77 -0.01 12.19
N TYR A 259 12.35 0.10 11.00
CA TYR A 259 11.68 0.62 9.82
C TYR A 259 10.44 -0.21 9.46
N CYS A 260 10.55 -1.53 9.43
CA CYS A 260 9.42 -2.43 9.19
C CYS A 260 8.36 -2.36 10.30
N LYS A 261 8.76 -2.12 11.55
CA LYS A 261 7.84 -1.87 12.66
C LYS A 261 7.07 -0.57 12.45
N LEU A 262 7.70 0.50 11.97
CA LEU A 262 7.02 1.75 11.62
C LEU A 262 6.02 1.55 10.46
N ILE A 263 6.39 0.78 9.43
CA ILE A 263 5.45 0.37 8.36
C ILE A 263 4.25 -0.36 8.97
N GLN A 264 4.49 -1.33 9.86
CA GLN A 264 3.45 -2.07 10.57
C GLN A 264 2.51 -1.13 11.33
N GLU A 265 3.06 -0.18 12.07
CA GLU A 265 2.28 0.76 12.89
C GLU A 265 1.50 1.79 12.06
N ALA A 266 2.04 2.20 10.91
CA ALA A 266 1.38 3.16 10.01
C ALA A 266 0.30 2.53 9.14
N PHE A 267 0.46 1.27 8.73
CA PHE A 267 -0.40 0.65 7.73
C PHE A 267 -1.26 -0.51 8.24
N SER A 268 -1.17 -0.87 9.50
CA SER A 268 -1.93 -1.98 10.09
C SER A 268 -3.45 -1.84 9.87
N GLU A 269 -4.00 -0.67 10.20
CA GLU A 269 -5.43 -0.38 10.08
C GLU A 269 -5.84 -0.28 8.60
N ILE A 270 -5.00 0.34 7.77
CA ILE A 270 -5.21 0.46 6.33
C ILE A 270 -5.31 -0.93 5.68
N LEU A 271 -4.41 -1.84 6.04
CA LEU A 271 -4.40 -3.22 5.55
C LEU A 271 -5.63 -4.00 6.04
N PHE A 272 -6.05 -3.80 7.28
CA PHE A 272 -7.26 -4.42 7.82
C PHE A 272 -8.49 -4.01 7.02
N VAL A 273 -8.67 -2.72 6.78
CA VAL A 273 -9.77 -2.19 5.97
C VAL A 273 -9.68 -2.70 4.52
N LEU A 274 -8.49 -2.74 3.94
CA LEU A 274 -8.27 -3.26 2.58
C LEU A 274 -8.75 -4.71 2.46
N PHE A 275 -8.38 -5.58 3.40
CA PHE A 275 -8.73 -6.99 3.37
C PHE A 275 -10.21 -7.21 3.62
N SER A 276 -10.79 -6.55 4.64
CA SER A 276 -12.20 -6.68 4.98
C SER A 276 -13.11 -6.15 3.86
N SER A 277 -12.86 -4.93 3.39
CA SER A 277 -13.63 -4.35 2.29
C SER A 277 -13.41 -5.09 0.98
N GLY A 278 -12.20 -5.59 0.72
CA GLY A 278 -11.85 -6.40 -0.44
C GLY A 278 -12.66 -7.69 -0.49
N SER A 279 -12.75 -8.42 0.63
CA SER A 279 -13.57 -9.63 0.74
C SER A 279 -15.04 -9.34 0.46
N CYS A 280 -15.60 -8.28 1.05
CA CYS A 280 -16.99 -7.87 0.81
C CYS A 280 -17.24 -7.50 -0.66
N LYS A 281 -16.36 -6.71 -1.26
CA LYS A 281 -16.48 -6.31 -2.68
C LYS A 281 -16.47 -7.52 -3.61
N ILE A 282 -15.52 -8.45 -3.44
CA ILE A 282 -15.42 -9.66 -4.26
C ILE A 282 -16.68 -10.51 -4.10
N CYS A 283 -17.16 -10.71 -2.86
CA CYS A 283 -18.41 -11.43 -2.59
C CYS A 283 -19.60 -10.80 -3.30
N MET A 284 -19.79 -9.48 -3.20
CA MET A 284 -20.89 -8.76 -3.84
C MET A 284 -20.80 -8.79 -5.38
N CYS A 285 -19.59 -8.70 -5.93
CA CYS A 285 -19.38 -8.85 -7.38
C CYS A 285 -19.80 -10.25 -7.84
N LEU A 286 -19.38 -11.32 -7.15
CA LEU A 286 -19.78 -12.69 -7.47
C LEU A 286 -21.30 -12.86 -7.38
N PHE A 287 -21.93 -12.27 -6.36
CA PHE A 287 -23.36 -12.30 -6.19
C PHE A 287 -24.09 -11.57 -7.33
N ARG A 288 -23.59 -10.40 -7.76
CA ARG A 288 -24.16 -9.63 -8.87
C ARG A 288 -24.08 -10.39 -10.22
N PHE A 289 -23.08 -11.27 -10.41
CA PHE A 289 -23.00 -12.15 -11.59
C PHE A 289 -24.15 -13.16 -11.70
N THR A 290 -24.86 -13.46 -10.62
CA THR A 290 -26.01 -14.39 -10.65
C THR A 290 -27.31 -13.72 -11.05
N MET A 291 -27.32 -12.38 -11.16
CA MET A 291 -28.50 -11.61 -11.52
C MET A 291 -28.49 -11.23 -13.01
N PRO A 292 -29.67 -11.12 -13.65
CA PRO A 292 -29.74 -10.70 -15.04
C PRO A 292 -29.20 -9.27 -15.20
N ALA A 293 -28.42 -9.05 -16.24
CA ALA A 293 -27.91 -7.74 -16.62
C ALA A 293 -27.54 -7.71 -18.10
N GLU A 294 -27.32 -6.52 -18.65
CA GLU A 294 -26.81 -6.34 -20.01
C GLU A 294 -25.37 -6.86 -20.13
N THR A 295 -25.00 -7.32 -21.32
CA THR A 295 -23.65 -7.85 -21.61
C THR A 295 -22.55 -6.84 -21.28
N GLN A 296 -22.79 -5.55 -21.53
CA GLN A 296 -21.83 -4.47 -21.21
C GLN A 296 -21.53 -4.40 -19.70
N TYR A 297 -22.56 -4.59 -18.87
CA TYR A 297 -22.42 -4.60 -17.43
C TYR A 297 -21.59 -5.80 -16.94
N PHE A 298 -21.74 -6.98 -17.54
CA PHE A 298 -20.92 -8.16 -17.20
C PHE A 298 -19.45 -7.95 -17.56
N VAL A 299 -19.15 -7.27 -18.67
CA VAL A 299 -17.76 -6.91 -19.02
C VAL A 299 -17.18 -5.96 -17.97
N PHE A 300 -17.92 -4.91 -17.60
CA PHE A 300 -17.52 -3.99 -16.54
C PHE A 300 -17.27 -4.74 -15.21
N LEU A 301 -18.20 -5.58 -14.78
CA LEU A 301 -18.11 -6.33 -13.53
C LEU A 301 -16.91 -7.29 -13.52
N THR A 302 -16.61 -7.93 -14.66
CA THR A 302 -15.44 -8.79 -14.83
C THR A 302 -14.15 -8.02 -14.67
N LEU A 303 -14.02 -6.86 -15.33
CA LEU A 303 -12.86 -6.00 -15.19
C LEU A 303 -12.71 -5.48 -13.76
N TYR A 304 -13.82 -5.11 -13.15
CA TYR A 304 -13.83 -4.61 -11.77
C TYR A 304 -13.35 -5.68 -10.76
N ILE A 305 -13.86 -6.91 -10.85
CA ILE A 305 -13.44 -8.00 -9.94
C ILE A 305 -11.96 -8.35 -10.11
N VAL A 306 -11.44 -8.32 -11.34
CA VAL A 306 -10.01 -8.53 -11.62
C VAL A 306 -9.17 -7.45 -10.92
N VAL A 307 -9.54 -6.18 -11.08
CA VAL A 307 -8.82 -5.06 -10.44
C VAL A 307 -8.87 -5.17 -8.92
N MET A 308 -10.03 -5.48 -8.32
CA MET A 308 -10.19 -5.65 -6.87
C MET A 308 -9.39 -6.84 -6.34
N THR A 309 -9.34 -7.94 -7.08
CA THR A 309 -8.52 -9.11 -6.74
C THR A 309 -7.03 -8.75 -6.76
N LEU A 310 -6.58 -8.04 -7.79
CA LEU A 310 -5.19 -7.56 -7.87
C LEU A 310 -4.84 -6.58 -6.74
N GLN A 311 -5.76 -5.72 -6.35
CA GLN A 311 -5.57 -4.77 -5.23
C GLN A 311 -5.28 -5.47 -3.91
N VAL A 312 -5.87 -6.65 -3.66
CA VAL A 312 -5.60 -7.47 -2.47
C VAL A 312 -4.37 -8.35 -2.67
N MET A 313 -4.20 -8.93 -3.86
CA MET A 313 -3.13 -9.88 -4.17
C MET A 313 -1.74 -9.24 -4.13
N VAL A 314 -1.58 -8.04 -4.71
CA VAL A 314 -0.26 -7.41 -4.87
C VAL A 314 0.42 -7.11 -3.52
N PRO A 315 -0.23 -6.47 -2.54
CA PRO A 315 0.37 -6.30 -1.21
C PRO A 315 0.71 -7.63 -0.52
N CYS A 316 -0.16 -8.64 -0.65
CA CYS A 316 0.07 -9.98 -0.09
C CYS A 316 1.29 -10.67 -0.72
N TRP A 317 1.46 -10.53 -2.04
CA TRP A 317 2.62 -11.04 -2.76
C TRP A 317 3.91 -10.43 -2.23
N PHE A 318 3.97 -9.10 -2.13
CA PHE A 318 5.18 -8.42 -1.64
C PHE A 318 5.39 -8.61 -0.14
N GLY A 319 4.34 -8.81 0.64
CA GLY A 319 4.45 -9.23 2.03
C GLY A 319 5.13 -10.60 2.17
N SER A 320 4.76 -11.58 1.37
CA SER A 320 5.44 -12.88 1.32
C SER A 320 6.90 -12.75 0.88
N ARG A 321 7.20 -11.87 -0.07
CA ARG A 321 8.59 -11.61 -0.50
C ARG A 321 9.43 -10.94 0.59
N LEU A 322 8.84 -10.05 1.39
CA LEU A 322 9.53 -9.44 2.53
C LEU A 322 9.89 -10.49 3.59
N ILE A 323 8.94 -11.39 3.90
CA ILE A 323 9.16 -12.52 4.82
C ILE A 323 10.30 -13.40 4.30
N GLU A 324 10.27 -13.79 3.03
CA GLU A 324 11.30 -14.61 2.39
C GLU A 324 12.68 -13.95 2.50
N LYS A 325 12.81 -12.67 2.11
CA LYS A 325 14.08 -11.93 2.16
C LYS A 325 14.61 -11.78 3.58
N SER A 326 13.75 -11.53 4.55
CA SER A 326 14.19 -11.45 5.95
C SER A 326 14.70 -12.78 6.47
N SER A 327 14.11 -13.90 6.04
CA SER A 327 14.59 -15.25 6.39
C SER A 327 15.92 -15.60 5.71
N GLN A 328 16.20 -15.05 4.53
CA GLN A 328 17.46 -15.27 3.79
C GLN A 328 18.68 -14.69 4.54
N ILE A 329 18.50 -13.68 5.40
CA ILE A 329 19.57 -13.12 6.20
C ILE A 329 20.29 -14.18 7.05
N THR A 330 19.54 -15.15 7.59
CA THR A 330 20.13 -16.26 8.36
C THR A 330 21.08 -17.10 7.50
N PHE A 331 20.70 -17.36 6.24
CA PHE A 331 21.56 -18.11 5.31
C PHE A 331 22.80 -17.32 4.92
N ALA A 332 22.69 -16.00 4.71
CA ALA A 332 23.83 -15.13 4.41
C ALA A 332 24.88 -15.15 5.54
N VAL A 333 24.43 -15.29 6.78
CA VAL A 333 25.32 -15.43 7.93
C VAL A 333 26.08 -16.76 7.91
N TYR A 334 25.44 -17.86 7.49
CA TYR A 334 26.11 -19.15 7.38
C TYR A 334 27.09 -19.23 6.19
N ASP A 335 26.84 -18.45 5.14
CA ASP A 335 27.67 -18.44 3.93
C ASP A 335 29.00 -17.67 4.12
N CYS A 336 29.13 -16.83 5.17
CA CYS A 336 30.39 -16.15 5.45
C CYS A 336 31.41 -17.11 6.10
N ASP A 337 32.72 -16.91 5.85
CA ASP A 337 33.77 -17.72 6.46
C ASP A 337 34.05 -17.28 7.92
N TRP A 338 33.16 -17.71 8.82
CA TRP A 338 33.21 -17.40 10.22
C TRP A 338 34.12 -18.35 11.04
N THR A 339 34.49 -19.49 10.48
CA THR A 339 35.20 -20.56 11.19
C THR A 339 36.56 -20.15 11.77
N PRO A 340 37.44 -19.45 11.01
CA PRO A 340 38.76 -19.03 11.51
C PRO A 340 38.72 -17.78 12.40
N ARG A 341 37.53 -17.15 12.59
CA ARG A 341 37.38 -15.85 13.26
C ARG A 341 37.40 -15.95 14.79
N CYS A 342 37.69 -14.83 15.45
CA CYS A 342 37.80 -14.75 16.89
C CYS A 342 36.47 -15.02 17.63
N ARG A 343 36.55 -15.35 18.92
CA ARG A 343 35.37 -15.66 19.78
C ARG A 343 34.33 -14.52 19.78
N ARG A 344 34.79 -13.26 19.78
CA ARG A 344 33.93 -12.08 19.82
C ARG A 344 33.09 -11.95 18.53
N PHE A 345 33.70 -12.18 17.38
CA PHE A 345 32.99 -12.22 16.08
C PHE A 345 31.91 -13.31 16.09
N LYS A 346 32.25 -14.53 16.49
CA LYS A 346 31.31 -15.67 16.58
C LYS A 346 30.15 -15.40 17.53
N SER A 347 30.39 -14.71 18.65
CA SER A 347 29.36 -14.31 19.61
C SER A 347 28.37 -13.32 19.00
N ASN A 348 28.85 -12.28 18.29
CA ASN A 348 28.02 -11.29 17.63
C ASN A 348 27.21 -11.92 16.47
N LEU A 349 27.84 -12.80 15.70
CA LEU A 349 27.18 -13.56 14.64
C LEU A 349 26.03 -14.41 15.19
N ARG A 350 26.23 -15.10 16.30
CA ARG A 350 25.18 -15.89 16.96
C ARG A 350 23.98 -15.03 17.38
N LEU A 351 24.23 -13.84 17.92
CA LEU A 351 23.17 -12.89 18.28
C LEU A 351 22.37 -12.44 17.04
N LEU A 352 23.05 -12.20 15.92
CA LEU A 352 22.38 -11.85 14.66
C LEU A 352 21.50 -12.99 14.16
N VAL A 353 22.03 -14.24 14.17
CA VAL A 353 21.24 -15.43 13.76
C VAL A 353 20.00 -15.61 14.64
N GLU A 354 20.14 -15.48 15.95
CA GLU A 354 19.01 -15.63 16.88
C GLU A 354 17.89 -14.61 16.59
N ARG A 355 18.25 -13.36 16.26
CA ARG A 355 17.31 -12.32 15.86
C ARG A 355 16.71 -12.59 14.48
N ALA A 356 17.53 -12.95 13.49
CA ALA A 356 17.12 -13.18 12.10
C ALA A 356 16.28 -14.46 11.93
N ASN A 357 16.34 -15.41 12.86
CA ASN A 357 15.45 -16.58 12.89
C ASN A 357 13.97 -16.21 13.08
N ARG A 358 13.68 -14.99 13.52
CA ARG A 358 12.31 -14.45 13.55
C ARG A 358 12.11 -13.57 12.31
N PRO A 359 11.40 -14.05 11.28
CA PRO A 359 11.22 -13.27 10.06
C PRO A 359 10.43 -11.99 10.33
N ILE A 360 10.74 -10.95 9.56
CA ILE A 360 10.00 -9.68 9.60
C ILE A 360 8.64 -9.90 8.96
N ILE A 361 7.58 -9.62 9.73
CA ILE A 361 6.19 -9.81 9.30
C ILE A 361 5.41 -8.51 9.43
N ILE A 362 4.55 -8.24 8.45
CA ILE A 362 3.58 -7.14 8.49
C ILE A 362 2.18 -7.76 8.62
N LYS A 363 1.33 -7.16 9.46
CA LYS A 363 -0.04 -7.63 9.74
C LYS A 363 -1.05 -6.51 9.55
N GLY A 364 -2.20 -6.83 8.96
CA GLY A 364 -3.37 -5.95 8.95
C GLY A 364 -4.22 -6.17 10.21
N GLY A 365 -4.52 -5.08 10.94
CA GLY A 365 -5.35 -5.13 12.15
C GLY A 365 -4.82 -6.05 13.25
N LYS A 366 -3.51 -6.34 13.27
CA LYS A 366 -2.87 -7.34 14.15
C LYS A 366 -3.35 -8.78 13.95
N MET A 367 -4.31 -9.03 13.05
CA MET A 367 -4.95 -10.32 12.81
C MET A 367 -4.47 -11.00 11.53
N PHE A 368 -4.44 -10.26 10.42
CA PHE A 368 -4.15 -10.80 9.10
C PHE A 368 -2.68 -10.61 8.74
N LEU A 369 -1.96 -11.71 8.57
CA LEU A 369 -0.58 -11.68 8.07
C LEU A 369 -0.58 -11.21 6.61
N LEU A 370 0.27 -10.26 6.25
CA LEU A 370 0.45 -9.83 4.88
C LEU A 370 1.19 -10.91 4.08
N SER A 371 0.43 -11.89 3.53
CA SER A 371 0.98 -13.06 2.83
C SER A 371 0.02 -13.61 1.79
N LEU A 372 0.55 -14.41 0.85
CA LEU A 372 -0.27 -15.14 -0.14
C LEU A 372 -1.24 -16.12 0.50
N ALA A 373 -0.91 -16.69 1.65
CA ALA A 373 -1.83 -17.56 2.40
C ALA A 373 -3.07 -16.78 2.85
N THR A 374 -2.90 -15.54 3.30
CA THR A 374 -4.02 -14.65 3.67
C THR A 374 -4.85 -14.28 2.44
N PHE A 375 -4.21 -13.99 1.30
CA PHE A 375 -4.92 -13.75 0.04
C PHE A 375 -5.82 -14.94 -0.32
N THR A 376 -5.30 -16.16 -0.28
CA THR A 376 -6.07 -17.37 -0.55
C THR A 376 -7.22 -17.55 0.45
N ALA A 377 -7.00 -17.27 1.73
CA ALA A 377 -8.04 -17.32 2.75
C ALA A 377 -9.16 -16.30 2.50
N ILE A 378 -8.81 -15.06 2.07
CA ILE A 378 -9.78 -14.02 1.70
C ILE A 378 -10.62 -14.47 0.50
N MET A 379 -9.99 -15.03 -0.55
CA MET A 379 -10.70 -15.54 -1.73
C MET A 379 -11.68 -16.67 -1.35
N ASN A 380 -11.24 -17.61 -0.54
CA ASN A 380 -12.09 -18.72 -0.07
C ASN A 380 -13.26 -18.21 0.79
N SER A 381 -13.01 -17.24 1.68
CA SER A 381 -14.07 -16.64 2.49
C SER A 381 -15.09 -15.89 1.62
N SER A 382 -14.62 -15.11 0.64
CA SER A 382 -15.50 -14.38 -0.29
C SER A 382 -16.38 -15.33 -1.09
N TYR A 383 -15.82 -16.46 -1.56
CA TYR A 383 -16.59 -17.50 -2.25
C TYR A 383 -17.62 -18.19 -1.34
N SER A 384 -17.24 -18.48 -0.08
CA SER A 384 -18.14 -19.10 0.89
C SER A 384 -19.33 -18.20 1.23
N PHE A 385 -19.10 -16.89 1.42
CA PHE A 385 -20.17 -15.91 1.62
C PHE A 385 -21.06 -15.78 0.39
N PHE A 386 -20.48 -15.78 -0.82
CA PHE A 386 -21.24 -15.78 -2.06
C PHE A 386 -22.16 -17.02 -2.14
N ALA A 387 -21.64 -18.22 -1.86
CA ALA A 387 -22.42 -19.44 -1.88
C ALA A 387 -23.59 -19.41 -0.88
N LEU A 388 -23.36 -18.83 0.31
CA LEU A 388 -24.41 -18.63 1.30
C LEU A 388 -25.51 -17.67 0.79
N LEU A 389 -25.14 -16.52 0.24
CA LEU A 389 -26.09 -15.53 -0.30
C LEU A 389 -26.93 -16.12 -1.43
N ARG A 390 -26.32 -16.88 -2.34
CA ARG A 390 -27.04 -17.59 -3.41
C ARG A 390 -28.05 -18.59 -2.86
N ASN A 391 -27.70 -19.37 -1.84
CA ASN A 391 -28.61 -20.35 -1.23
C ASN A 391 -29.82 -19.65 -0.54
N VAL A 392 -29.62 -18.47 0.04
CA VAL A 392 -30.72 -17.69 0.63
C VAL A 392 -31.66 -17.12 -0.46
N GLN A 393 -31.12 -16.71 -1.60
CA GLN A 393 -31.90 -16.19 -2.71
C GLN A 393 -32.76 -17.28 -3.40
N THR A 394 -32.31 -18.53 -3.42
CA THR A 394 -33.02 -19.64 -4.06
C THR A 394 -34.08 -20.29 -3.18
N ARG A 395 -34.17 -19.89 -1.93
CA ARG A 395 -35.25 -20.29 -0.98
C ARG A 395 -36.37 -19.27 -0.96
#